data_46d9818211bfd84e21885b8ac428150b
#
_entry.id   46d9818211bfd84e21885b8ac428150b
#
_cell.length_a   1.000
_cell.length_b   1.000
_cell.length_c   1.000
_cell.angle_alpha   90.00
_cell.angle_beta   90.00
_cell.angle_gamma   90.00
#
_symmetry.space_group_name_H-M   'P 1'
#
loop_
_entity.id
_entity.type
_entity.pdbx_description
1 polymer ?
#
loop_
_entity_poly.entity_id
_entity_poly.type
_entity_poly.pdbx_seq_one_letter_code
_entity_poly.pdbx_strand_id
1 'polypeptide(L)'
;MPKIIRDIFENYVIEKFDLQDCIAVNNGTSALIAPLWSMDFESGDEVITTPFTFAATSNSILIAGAKPVFVDINPQTLLIDVNKIEEKITPKTKAIIPVHLYGRICEMQKIKEIANKYNLVIIEDTAQAFGAQDQFGNYAGMMSDVGTFSFYKTKNISTFEGGMICIPKGSKLNHEKVRSICNQGQVGKYNHEYLGFNFRLAEPLCLLAYEQMKLHMKGIKAELGLRGPERGHYPNVIYNQPYYVRKGITGDCPIAEAVAKSVREGTYKKHSSKKRI
;
A
#
# COMPACT_ATOMS: atom_id res chain seq x y z
N MET A 1 28.81 12.14 -13.52
CA MET A 1 28.47 12.52 -12.13
C MET A 1 28.60 11.29 -11.25
N PRO A 2 29.06 11.37 -10.01
CA PRO A 2 29.00 10.22 -9.11
C PRO A 2 27.55 9.77 -8.98
N LYS A 3 27.31 8.45 -9.03
CA LYS A 3 25.96 7.90 -8.80
C LYS A 3 25.54 8.29 -7.39
N ILE A 4 24.40 8.95 -7.24
CA ILE A 4 23.82 9.22 -5.92
C ILE A 4 23.28 7.91 -5.32
N ILE A 5 23.33 7.80 -4.00
CA ILE A 5 22.99 6.54 -3.29
C ILE A 5 21.56 6.13 -3.56
N ARG A 6 20.64 7.10 -3.67
CA ARG A 6 19.26 6.84 -4.04
C ARG A 6 19.15 6.10 -5.38
N ASP A 7 19.87 6.54 -6.41
CA ASP A 7 19.83 5.89 -7.72
C ASP A 7 20.38 4.45 -7.64
N ILE A 8 21.40 4.20 -6.80
CA ILE A 8 21.92 2.86 -6.56
C ILE A 8 20.86 1.96 -5.93
N PHE A 9 20.15 2.47 -4.92
CA PHE A 9 19.08 1.74 -4.26
C PHE A 9 17.91 1.46 -5.22
N GLU A 10 17.41 2.49 -5.90
CA GLU A 10 16.28 2.36 -6.84
C GLU A 10 16.62 1.38 -7.98
N ASN A 11 17.79 1.50 -8.59
CA ASN A 11 18.25 0.58 -9.65
C ASN A 11 18.38 -0.86 -9.15
N TYR A 12 18.90 -1.07 -7.93
CA TYR A 12 18.95 -2.40 -7.34
C TYR A 12 17.57 -3.04 -7.22
N VAL A 13 16.56 -2.26 -6.80
CA VAL A 13 15.17 -2.76 -6.70
C VAL A 13 14.60 -3.05 -8.08
N ILE A 14 14.81 -2.16 -9.05
CA ILE A 14 14.35 -2.33 -10.44
C ILE A 14 14.91 -3.63 -11.02
N GLU A 15 16.22 -3.83 -10.92
CA GLU A 15 16.90 -5.03 -11.44
C GLU A 15 16.44 -6.30 -10.72
N LYS A 16 16.31 -6.23 -9.39
CA LYS A 16 15.96 -7.37 -8.53
C LYS A 16 14.57 -7.92 -8.80
N PHE A 17 13.61 -7.05 -9.08
CA PHE A 17 12.19 -7.41 -9.26
C PHE A 17 11.69 -7.21 -10.70
N ASP A 18 12.57 -6.91 -11.65
CA ASP A 18 12.24 -6.68 -13.07
C ASP A 18 11.13 -5.63 -13.27
N LEU A 19 11.30 -4.47 -12.64
CA LEU A 19 10.33 -3.38 -12.64
C LEU A 19 10.52 -2.41 -13.81
N GLN A 20 9.48 -1.62 -14.08
CA GLN A 20 9.56 -0.43 -14.94
C GLN A 20 10.25 0.72 -14.20
N ASP A 21 9.91 0.92 -12.91
CA ASP A 21 10.47 1.98 -12.09
C ASP A 21 10.39 1.65 -10.59
N CYS A 22 11.27 2.29 -9.80
CA CYS A 22 11.22 2.28 -8.34
C CYS A 22 11.58 3.67 -7.82
N ILE A 23 10.77 4.21 -6.91
CA ILE A 23 10.95 5.56 -6.38
C ILE A 23 11.05 5.49 -4.86
N ALA A 24 12.21 5.87 -4.32
CA ALA A 24 12.43 5.98 -2.89
C ALA A 24 11.76 7.24 -2.33
N VAL A 25 10.87 7.07 -1.33
CA VAL A 25 10.09 8.16 -0.75
C VAL A 25 10.25 8.24 0.75
N ASN A 26 9.94 9.40 1.32
CA ASN A 26 10.19 9.73 2.72
C ASN A 26 9.30 8.98 3.75
N ASN A 27 8.21 8.34 3.33
CA ASN A 27 7.39 7.45 4.16
C ASN A 27 6.37 6.66 3.32
N GLY A 28 5.71 5.67 3.95
CA GLY A 28 4.70 4.85 3.27
C GLY A 28 3.42 5.60 2.90
N THR A 29 3.06 6.67 3.60
CA THR A 29 1.92 7.51 3.25
C THR A 29 2.17 8.26 1.94
N SER A 30 3.37 8.81 1.79
CA SER A 30 3.81 9.44 0.52
C SER A 30 3.85 8.42 -0.63
N ALA A 31 4.22 7.17 -0.32
CA ALA A 31 4.19 6.08 -1.30
C ALA A 31 2.78 5.80 -1.84
N LEU A 32 1.75 5.94 -1.00
CA LEU A 32 0.34 5.81 -1.40
C LEU A 32 -0.18 7.08 -2.11
N ILE A 33 0.18 8.27 -1.60
CA ILE A 33 -0.34 9.53 -2.15
C ILE A 33 0.13 9.74 -3.59
N ALA A 34 1.40 9.53 -3.91
CA ALA A 34 1.94 9.91 -5.22
C ALA A 34 1.27 9.17 -6.40
N PRO A 35 1.09 7.83 -6.39
CA PRO A 35 0.37 7.16 -7.45
C PRO A 35 -1.11 7.54 -7.51
N LEU A 36 -1.78 7.71 -6.36
CA LEU A 36 -3.17 8.18 -6.32
C LEU A 36 -3.30 9.59 -6.89
N TRP A 37 -2.41 10.51 -6.50
CA TRP A 37 -2.39 11.88 -7.00
C TRP A 37 -2.16 11.94 -8.51
N SER A 38 -1.39 11.00 -9.07
CA SER A 38 -1.13 10.93 -10.52
C SER A 38 -2.35 10.54 -11.36
N MET A 39 -3.41 10.06 -10.72
CA MET A 39 -4.65 9.63 -11.39
C MET A 39 -5.59 10.79 -11.72
N ASP A 40 -5.33 12.01 -11.22
CA ASP A 40 -6.14 13.23 -11.49
C ASP A 40 -7.64 12.99 -11.27
N PHE A 41 -8.00 12.51 -10.09
CA PHE A 41 -9.39 12.21 -9.76
C PHE A 41 -10.33 13.42 -9.92
N GLU A 42 -11.49 13.17 -10.50
CA GLU A 42 -12.59 14.10 -10.53
C GLU A 42 -13.46 14.03 -9.27
N SER A 43 -14.28 15.04 -9.04
CA SER A 43 -15.22 15.07 -7.92
C SER A 43 -16.16 13.86 -7.95
N GLY A 44 -16.19 13.11 -6.86
CA GLY A 44 -17.00 11.91 -6.69
C GLY A 44 -16.36 10.63 -7.18
N ASP A 45 -15.14 10.65 -7.73
CA ASP A 45 -14.41 9.43 -8.06
C ASP A 45 -14.13 8.61 -6.80
N GLU A 46 -14.15 7.29 -6.95
CA GLU A 46 -14.13 6.34 -5.85
C GLU A 46 -12.93 5.41 -5.94
N VAL A 47 -12.38 5.08 -4.77
CA VAL A 47 -11.32 4.07 -4.62
C VAL A 47 -11.76 3.05 -3.59
N ILE A 48 -11.83 1.79 -4.00
CA ILE A 48 -12.21 0.67 -3.14
C ILE A 48 -11.02 0.28 -2.26
N THR A 49 -11.28 0.07 -0.97
CA THR A 49 -10.31 -0.48 -0.01
C THR A 49 -11.01 -1.16 1.16
N THR A 50 -10.25 -1.62 2.16
CA THR A 50 -10.79 -2.19 3.39
C THR A 50 -10.78 -1.17 4.53
N PRO A 51 -11.75 -1.21 5.47
CA PRO A 51 -11.73 -0.35 6.65
C PRO A 51 -10.82 -0.89 7.77
N PHE A 52 -10.35 -2.13 7.67
CA PHE A 52 -9.48 -2.77 8.67
C PHE A 52 -8.03 -2.65 8.27
N THR A 53 -7.50 -1.44 8.38
CA THR A 53 -6.13 -1.06 8.00
C THR A 53 -5.65 0.14 8.81
N PHE A 54 -4.42 0.59 8.57
CA PHE A 54 -3.93 1.87 9.09
C PHE A 54 -4.55 3.04 8.31
N ALA A 55 -4.76 4.16 9.00
CA ALA A 55 -5.44 5.33 8.42
C ALA A 55 -4.77 5.89 7.14
N ALA A 56 -3.47 5.65 6.94
CA ALA A 56 -2.74 6.12 5.76
C ALA A 56 -3.37 5.67 4.46
N THR A 57 -3.89 4.43 4.38
CA THR A 57 -4.56 3.90 3.18
C THR A 57 -5.72 4.81 2.74
N SER A 58 -6.65 5.10 3.66
CA SER A 58 -7.82 5.93 3.35
C SER A 58 -7.52 7.42 3.31
N ASN A 59 -6.58 7.90 4.16
CA ASN A 59 -6.15 9.30 4.11
C ASN A 59 -5.55 9.66 2.76
N SER A 60 -4.76 8.75 2.16
CA SER A 60 -4.14 8.98 0.86
C SER A 60 -5.18 9.11 -0.26
N ILE A 61 -6.27 8.35 -0.19
CA ILE A 61 -7.41 8.46 -1.12
C ILE A 61 -8.05 9.85 -1.00
N LEU A 62 -8.34 10.30 0.23
CA LEU A 62 -8.96 11.60 0.48
C LEU A 62 -8.05 12.77 0.07
N ILE A 63 -6.74 12.67 0.34
CA ILE A 63 -5.75 13.68 -0.07
C ILE A 63 -5.68 13.79 -1.58
N ALA A 64 -5.78 12.67 -2.30
CA ALA A 64 -5.79 12.67 -3.76
C ALA A 64 -7.11 13.17 -4.39
N GLY A 65 -8.13 13.48 -3.57
CA GLY A 65 -9.41 14.02 -4.03
C GLY A 65 -10.50 12.98 -4.31
N ALA A 66 -10.21 11.70 -4.10
CA ALA A 66 -11.18 10.63 -4.28
C ALA A 66 -11.91 10.26 -2.98
N LYS A 67 -12.99 9.50 -3.11
CA LYS A 67 -13.79 8.99 -2.00
C LYS A 67 -13.42 7.53 -1.70
N PRO A 68 -13.05 7.16 -0.45
CA PRO A 68 -12.86 5.77 -0.09
C PRO A 68 -14.21 5.03 -0.04
N VAL A 69 -14.27 3.87 -0.69
CA VAL A 69 -15.39 2.92 -0.63
C VAL A 69 -14.91 1.67 0.09
N PHE A 70 -15.57 1.32 1.18
CA PHE A 70 -15.11 0.23 2.03
C PHE A 70 -15.78 -1.09 1.68
N VAL A 71 -14.94 -2.12 1.51
CA VAL A 71 -15.31 -3.53 1.37
C VAL A 71 -14.89 -4.26 2.63
N ASP A 72 -15.78 -5.09 3.17
CA ASP A 72 -15.56 -5.86 4.39
C ASP A 72 -14.41 -6.87 4.22
N ILE A 73 -13.96 -7.42 5.30
CA ILE A 73 -12.87 -8.40 5.36
C ILE A 73 -13.39 -9.83 5.40
N ASN A 74 -12.57 -10.75 4.91
CA ASN A 74 -12.75 -12.17 5.15
C ASN A 74 -12.34 -12.49 6.62
N PRO A 75 -13.20 -13.13 7.43
CA PRO A 75 -12.95 -13.33 8.86
C PRO A 75 -11.77 -14.28 9.15
N GLN A 76 -11.38 -15.14 8.21
CA GLN A 76 -10.26 -16.07 8.39
C GLN A 76 -8.91 -15.42 8.07
N THR A 77 -8.88 -14.57 7.03
CA THR A 77 -7.64 -13.94 6.56
C THR A 77 -7.44 -12.54 7.12
N LEU A 78 -8.52 -11.83 7.47
CA LEU A 78 -8.56 -10.40 7.84
C LEU A 78 -8.16 -9.46 6.68
N LEU A 79 -8.11 -9.99 5.47
CA LEU A 79 -7.86 -9.24 4.24
C LEU A 79 -9.19 -8.88 3.58
N ILE A 80 -9.16 -7.93 2.64
CA ILE A 80 -10.36 -7.56 1.86
C ILE A 80 -11.04 -8.82 1.30
N ASP A 81 -12.36 -8.92 1.47
CA ASP A 81 -13.13 -10.02 0.89
C ASP A 81 -13.38 -9.77 -0.59
N VAL A 82 -12.65 -10.49 -1.43
CA VAL A 82 -12.71 -10.32 -2.89
C VAL A 82 -14.10 -10.60 -3.46
N ASN A 83 -14.91 -11.45 -2.81
CA ASN A 83 -16.26 -11.77 -3.27
C ASN A 83 -17.24 -10.61 -3.06
N LYS A 84 -16.87 -9.59 -2.28
CA LYS A 84 -17.68 -8.41 -2.00
C LYS A 84 -17.22 -7.16 -2.76
N ILE A 85 -16.17 -7.26 -3.57
CA ILE A 85 -15.62 -6.10 -4.30
C ILE A 85 -16.58 -5.65 -5.39
N GLU A 86 -17.06 -6.58 -6.23
CA GLU A 86 -17.87 -6.23 -7.40
C GLU A 86 -19.19 -5.51 -7.04
N GLU A 87 -19.82 -5.85 -5.91
CA GLU A 87 -21.07 -5.19 -5.45
C GLU A 87 -20.88 -3.73 -5.06
N LYS A 88 -19.62 -3.30 -4.83
CA LYS A 88 -19.28 -1.91 -4.48
C LYS A 88 -18.75 -1.10 -5.67
N ILE A 89 -18.61 -1.72 -6.84
CA ILE A 89 -18.15 -1.03 -8.04
C ILE A 89 -19.29 -0.18 -8.62
N THR A 90 -18.98 1.08 -8.89
CA THR A 90 -19.84 2.04 -9.57
C THR A 90 -19.14 2.62 -10.80
N PRO A 91 -19.84 3.37 -11.68
CA PRO A 91 -19.17 4.08 -12.78
C PRO A 91 -18.11 5.11 -12.33
N LYS A 92 -18.13 5.48 -11.03
CA LYS A 92 -17.16 6.38 -10.41
C LYS A 92 -15.92 5.66 -9.85
N THR A 93 -15.94 4.35 -9.76
CA THR A 93 -14.81 3.58 -9.24
C THR A 93 -13.64 3.63 -10.22
N LYS A 94 -12.46 4.02 -9.75
CA LYS A 94 -11.24 4.18 -10.56
C LYS A 94 -10.12 3.22 -10.14
N ALA A 95 -10.07 2.83 -8.87
CA ALA A 95 -8.99 1.99 -8.36
C ALA A 95 -9.45 1.08 -7.22
N ILE A 96 -8.62 0.06 -6.96
CA ILE A 96 -8.71 -0.81 -5.79
C ILE A 96 -7.37 -0.76 -5.05
N ILE A 97 -7.42 -0.58 -3.72
CA ILE A 97 -6.24 -0.67 -2.84
C ILE A 97 -6.41 -1.90 -1.94
N PRO A 98 -5.92 -3.08 -2.36
CA PRO A 98 -5.77 -4.21 -1.46
C PRO A 98 -4.67 -3.94 -0.46
N VAL A 99 -4.90 -4.30 0.82
CA VAL A 99 -3.91 -4.15 1.89
C VAL A 99 -3.38 -5.53 2.29
N HIS A 100 -2.09 -5.74 2.11
CA HIS A 100 -1.40 -6.98 2.48
C HIS A 100 -1.09 -6.97 3.98
N LEU A 101 -2.12 -7.23 4.78
CA LEU A 101 -2.08 -7.02 6.22
C LEU A 101 -1.30 -8.16 6.93
N TYR A 102 -0.43 -7.80 7.87
CA TYR A 102 0.33 -8.72 8.72
C TYR A 102 1.22 -9.71 7.96
N GLY A 103 1.72 -9.32 6.79
CA GLY A 103 2.53 -10.19 5.93
C GLY A 103 1.74 -11.20 5.10
N ARG A 104 0.41 -11.10 5.07
CA ARG A 104 -0.46 -11.95 4.25
C ARG A 104 -0.79 -11.24 2.94
N ILE A 105 -0.89 -11.99 1.86
CA ILE A 105 -1.19 -11.47 0.53
C ILE A 105 -2.68 -11.65 0.25
N CYS A 106 -3.33 -10.61 -0.28
CA CYS A 106 -4.70 -10.67 -0.78
C CYS A 106 -4.80 -11.64 -1.98
N GLU A 107 -6.00 -12.10 -2.30
CA GLU A 107 -6.26 -12.95 -3.46
C GLU A 107 -6.07 -12.17 -4.78
N MET A 108 -4.79 -11.84 -5.09
CA MET A 108 -4.44 -10.91 -6.17
C MET A 108 -4.94 -11.37 -7.54
N GLN A 109 -4.99 -12.67 -7.80
CA GLN A 109 -5.51 -13.19 -9.08
C GLN A 109 -6.96 -12.73 -9.29
N LYS A 110 -7.84 -12.94 -8.31
CA LYS A 110 -9.25 -12.51 -8.40
C LYS A 110 -9.39 -10.98 -8.46
N ILE A 111 -8.58 -10.25 -7.68
CA ILE A 111 -8.58 -8.78 -7.71
C ILE A 111 -8.19 -8.29 -9.11
N LYS A 112 -7.21 -8.90 -9.76
CA LYS A 112 -6.79 -8.57 -11.13
C LYS A 112 -7.88 -8.89 -12.16
N GLU A 113 -8.58 -10.01 -12.02
CA GLU A 113 -9.70 -10.38 -12.87
C GLU A 113 -10.82 -9.31 -12.79
N ILE A 114 -11.20 -8.90 -11.57
CA ILE A 114 -12.17 -7.83 -11.33
C ILE A 114 -11.67 -6.49 -11.91
N ALA A 115 -10.44 -6.10 -11.60
CA ALA A 115 -9.88 -4.84 -12.07
C ALA A 115 -9.79 -4.78 -13.60
N ASN A 116 -9.46 -5.87 -14.26
CA ASN A 116 -9.44 -5.93 -15.73
C ASN A 116 -10.86 -5.81 -16.31
N LYS A 117 -11.84 -6.50 -15.73
CA LYS A 117 -13.25 -6.43 -16.15
C LYS A 117 -13.82 -5.01 -16.12
N TYR A 118 -13.43 -4.23 -15.11
CA TYR A 118 -13.93 -2.86 -14.89
C TYR A 118 -12.91 -1.77 -15.23
N ASN A 119 -11.79 -2.12 -15.82
CA ASN A 119 -10.69 -1.22 -16.17
C ASN A 119 -10.20 -0.36 -14.99
N LEU A 120 -10.05 -0.98 -13.81
CA LEU A 120 -9.57 -0.31 -12.60
C LEU A 120 -8.05 -0.41 -12.46
N VAL A 121 -7.46 0.58 -11.79
CA VAL A 121 -6.06 0.55 -11.36
C VAL A 121 -5.96 -0.20 -10.03
N ILE A 122 -4.90 -0.99 -9.84
CA ILE A 122 -4.62 -1.66 -8.56
C ILE A 122 -3.37 -1.06 -7.94
N ILE A 123 -3.50 -0.58 -6.71
CA ILE A 123 -2.38 -0.07 -5.90
C ILE A 123 -2.25 -0.96 -4.67
N GLU A 124 -1.22 -1.83 -4.63
CA GLU A 124 -1.00 -2.70 -3.49
C GLU A 124 -0.44 -1.90 -2.30
N ASP A 125 -1.18 -1.84 -1.18
CA ASP A 125 -0.62 -1.38 0.10
C ASP A 125 0.16 -2.53 0.74
N THR A 126 1.45 -2.53 0.53
CA THR A 126 2.38 -3.58 0.97
C THR A 126 3.19 -3.11 2.20
N ALA A 127 2.72 -2.09 2.91
CA ALA A 127 3.41 -1.52 4.06
C ALA A 127 3.71 -2.53 5.18
N GLN A 128 3.09 -3.71 5.19
CA GLN A 128 3.29 -4.76 6.19
C GLN A 128 3.71 -6.11 5.60
N ALA A 129 4.02 -6.17 4.31
CA ALA A 129 4.25 -7.44 3.61
C ALA A 129 5.50 -7.46 2.72
N PHE A 130 6.51 -6.60 2.98
CA PHE A 130 7.75 -6.65 2.22
C PHE A 130 8.37 -8.05 2.27
N GLY A 131 8.70 -8.58 1.09
CA GLY A 131 9.32 -9.91 0.95
C GLY A 131 8.35 -11.09 1.10
N ALA A 132 7.06 -10.85 1.35
CA ALA A 132 6.06 -11.91 1.31
C ALA A 132 5.85 -12.39 -0.12
N GLN A 133 5.62 -13.70 -0.28
CA GLN A 133 5.35 -14.32 -1.58
C GLN A 133 4.02 -15.09 -1.51
N ASP A 134 3.31 -15.10 -2.64
CA ASP A 134 2.15 -15.99 -2.81
C ASP A 134 2.59 -17.44 -3.06
N GLN A 135 1.63 -18.33 -3.24
CA GLN A 135 1.89 -19.76 -3.51
C GLN A 135 2.60 -20.03 -4.84
N PHE A 136 2.68 -19.05 -5.73
CA PHE A 136 3.35 -19.14 -7.04
C PHE A 136 4.73 -18.47 -7.02
N GLY A 137 5.16 -17.89 -5.88
CA GLY A 137 6.43 -17.21 -5.74
C GLY A 137 6.41 -15.72 -6.13
N ASN A 138 5.26 -15.15 -6.43
CA ASN A 138 5.13 -13.72 -6.74
C ASN A 138 5.25 -12.88 -5.48
N TYR A 139 6.07 -11.84 -5.52
CA TYR A 139 6.26 -10.94 -4.39
C TYR A 139 5.09 -9.96 -4.24
N ALA A 140 4.65 -9.75 -3.00
CA ALA A 140 3.71 -8.70 -2.63
C ALA A 140 4.22 -7.33 -3.08
N GLY A 141 3.34 -6.51 -3.67
CA GLY A 141 3.66 -5.19 -4.21
C GLY A 141 4.28 -5.21 -5.62
N MET A 142 4.39 -6.39 -6.24
CA MET A 142 4.93 -6.57 -7.59
C MET A 142 3.92 -7.21 -8.54
N MET A 143 2.67 -7.34 -8.11
CA MET A 143 1.67 -8.12 -8.83
C MET A 143 0.64 -7.28 -9.58
N SER A 144 0.70 -5.96 -9.48
CA SER A 144 -0.33 -5.07 -10.02
C SER A 144 0.24 -3.83 -10.72
N ASP A 145 -0.51 -2.73 -10.78
CA ASP A 145 -0.02 -1.50 -11.40
C ASP A 145 1.03 -0.80 -10.55
N VAL A 146 0.88 -0.81 -9.21
CA VAL A 146 1.81 -0.18 -8.27
C VAL A 146 1.84 -0.93 -6.95
N GLY A 147 3.04 -1.14 -6.40
CA GLY A 147 3.25 -1.56 -5.02
C GLY A 147 3.81 -0.44 -4.17
N THR A 148 3.26 -0.26 -2.97
CA THR A 148 3.66 0.80 -2.04
C THR A 148 4.17 0.21 -0.73
N PHE A 149 5.30 0.71 -0.25
CA PHE A 149 6.01 0.15 0.89
C PHE A 149 6.33 1.21 1.93
N SER A 150 6.45 0.77 3.17
CA SER A 150 6.84 1.59 4.31
C SER A 150 8.09 1.03 4.96
N PHE A 151 9.03 1.90 5.28
CA PHE A 151 10.25 1.58 6.04
C PHE A 151 10.23 2.21 7.45
N TYR A 152 9.02 2.41 7.99
CA TYR A 152 8.86 2.86 9.37
C TYR A 152 9.47 1.84 10.33
N LYS A 153 9.91 2.31 11.52
CA LYS A 153 10.64 1.51 12.52
C LYS A 153 10.05 0.15 12.90
N THR A 154 8.76 -0.08 12.60
CA THR A 154 8.07 -1.35 12.92
C THR A 154 7.95 -2.30 11.72
N LYS A 155 8.56 -1.97 10.59
CA LYS A 155 8.47 -2.75 9.35
C LYS A 155 9.62 -3.73 9.20
N ASN A 156 9.46 -4.69 8.27
CA ASN A 156 10.46 -5.74 8.00
C ASN A 156 11.80 -5.18 7.52
N ILE A 157 11.75 -4.06 6.78
CA ILE A 157 12.88 -3.21 6.48
C ILE A 157 12.57 -1.86 7.10
N SER A 158 13.52 -1.29 7.82
CA SER A 158 13.32 -0.05 8.55
C SER A 158 14.47 0.93 8.35
N THR A 159 14.13 2.12 7.95
CA THR A 159 15.04 3.28 7.93
C THR A 159 14.60 4.33 8.95
N PHE A 160 13.85 3.93 9.99
CA PHE A 160 13.11 4.75 10.94
C PHE A 160 11.94 5.49 10.28
N GLU A 161 12.17 6.24 9.24
CA GLU A 161 11.20 6.82 8.31
C GLU A 161 11.65 6.52 6.87
N GLY A 162 10.70 6.19 6.01
CA GLY A 162 10.97 5.88 4.61
C GLY A 162 9.86 5.05 3.99
N GLY A 163 9.99 4.86 2.69
CA GLY A 163 9.14 4.03 1.87
C GLY A 163 9.65 3.92 0.45
N MET A 164 8.96 3.18 -0.37
CA MET A 164 9.21 3.12 -1.81
C MET A 164 7.93 2.85 -2.58
N ILE A 165 7.93 3.23 -3.84
CA ILE A 165 6.92 2.93 -4.83
C ILE A 165 7.58 2.02 -5.86
N CYS A 166 7.00 0.85 -6.10
CA CYS A 166 7.43 -0.06 -7.15
C CYS A 166 6.41 -0.07 -8.27
N ILE A 167 6.84 0.15 -9.48
CA ILE A 167 5.97 0.19 -10.68
C ILE A 167 6.37 -0.96 -11.59
N PRO A 168 5.60 -2.06 -11.61
CA PRO A 168 5.83 -3.17 -12.51
C PRO A 168 5.69 -2.78 -13.98
N LYS A 169 6.35 -3.52 -14.86
CA LYS A 169 6.20 -3.37 -16.30
C LYS A 169 4.75 -3.64 -16.72
N GLY A 170 4.22 -2.80 -17.61
CA GLY A 170 2.83 -2.90 -18.05
C GLY A 170 1.81 -2.23 -17.12
N SER A 171 2.26 -1.49 -16.11
CA SER A 171 1.39 -0.64 -15.27
C SER A 171 0.55 0.30 -16.13
N LYS A 172 -0.70 0.51 -15.71
CA LYS A 172 -1.60 1.51 -16.31
C LYS A 172 -1.23 2.94 -15.93
N LEU A 173 -0.40 3.14 -14.90
CA LEU A 173 0.03 4.45 -14.45
C LEU A 173 1.27 4.94 -15.22
N ASN A 174 1.31 6.24 -15.49
CA ASN A 174 2.49 6.89 -16.03
C ASN A 174 3.55 7.04 -14.92
N HIS A 175 4.58 6.20 -14.98
CA HIS A 175 5.64 6.15 -13.96
C HIS A 175 6.44 7.46 -13.89
N GLU A 176 6.66 8.15 -15.02
CA GLU A 176 7.37 9.43 -15.05
C GLU A 176 6.57 10.52 -14.32
N LYS A 177 5.24 10.54 -14.48
CA LYS A 177 4.36 11.43 -13.72
C LYS A 177 4.41 11.14 -12.23
N VAL A 178 4.33 9.86 -11.81
CA VAL A 178 4.45 9.48 -10.38
C VAL A 178 5.79 9.92 -9.81
N ARG A 179 6.90 9.69 -10.53
CA ARG A 179 8.25 10.12 -10.14
C ARG A 179 8.35 11.64 -10.02
N SER A 180 7.82 12.36 -10.99
CA SER A 180 7.78 13.82 -11.01
C SER A 180 7.03 14.39 -9.80
N ILE A 181 5.86 13.83 -9.46
CA ILE A 181 5.05 14.20 -8.29
C ILE A 181 5.86 14.08 -7.01
N CYS A 182 6.67 13.04 -6.85
CA CYS A 182 7.56 12.87 -5.70
C CYS A 182 8.67 13.92 -5.61
N ASN A 183 8.91 14.67 -6.69
CA ASN A 183 9.95 15.69 -6.81
C ASN A 183 9.39 17.04 -7.26
N GLN A 184 8.40 17.58 -6.58
CA GLN A 184 7.80 18.89 -6.81
C GLN A 184 7.11 19.03 -8.19
N GLY A 185 6.72 17.93 -8.83
CA GLY A 185 6.13 17.94 -10.18
C GLY A 185 7.13 18.24 -11.30
N GLN A 186 8.43 18.08 -11.03
CA GLN A 186 9.50 18.49 -11.93
C GLN A 186 9.80 17.41 -12.98
N VAL A 187 9.68 17.74 -14.27
CA VAL A 187 9.95 16.89 -15.45
C VAL A 187 11.29 17.24 -16.11
N GLY A 188 12.00 18.19 -15.62
CA GLY A 188 13.30 18.66 -16.10
C GLY A 188 13.79 19.76 -15.19
N LYS A 189 15.02 20.22 -15.38
CA LYS A 189 15.59 21.23 -14.48
C LYS A 189 14.71 22.49 -14.46
N TYR A 190 14.06 22.77 -13.32
CA TYR A 190 13.15 23.91 -13.08
C TYR A 190 11.89 23.93 -13.98
N ASN A 191 11.53 22.80 -14.61
CA ASN A 191 10.28 22.65 -15.35
C ASN A 191 9.29 21.83 -14.50
N HIS A 192 8.31 22.49 -13.89
CA HIS A 192 7.30 21.90 -13.00
C HIS A 192 5.98 21.76 -13.79
N GLU A 193 5.75 20.56 -14.32
CA GLU A 193 4.59 20.27 -15.16
C GLU A 193 3.37 19.85 -14.34
N TYR A 194 3.62 19.27 -13.16
CA TYR A 194 2.56 18.77 -12.29
C TYR A 194 2.61 19.43 -10.91
N LEU A 195 1.49 19.46 -10.21
CA LEU A 195 1.48 19.76 -8.80
C LEU A 195 2.07 18.56 -8.04
N GLY A 196 3.18 18.78 -7.38
CA GLY A 196 3.94 17.72 -6.71
C GLY A 196 4.41 18.11 -5.33
N PHE A 197 5.13 17.18 -4.71
CA PHE A 197 5.54 17.23 -3.32
C PHE A 197 7.05 16.99 -3.18
N ASN A 198 7.62 17.31 -2.03
CA ASN A 198 8.94 16.84 -1.65
C ASN A 198 8.80 15.51 -0.89
N PHE A 199 8.69 14.41 -1.63
CA PHE A 199 8.59 13.07 -1.05
C PHE A 199 9.91 12.28 -1.09
N ARG A 200 11.00 12.91 -1.47
CA ARG A 200 12.31 12.26 -1.61
C ARG A 200 12.79 11.64 -0.31
N LEU A 201 13.28 10.40 -0.37
CA LEU A 201 14.01 9.79 0.74
C LEU A 201 15.42 10.41 0.81
N ALA A 202 15.90 10.71 2.01
CA ALA A 202 17.25 11.24 2.21
C ALA A 202 18.31 10.17 1.87
N GLU A 203 19.44 10.59 1.27
CA GLU A 203 20.51 9.71 0.82
C GLU A 203 21.02 8.72 1.89
N PRO A 204 21.28 9.13 3.16
CA PRO A 204 21.69 8.18 4.19
C PRO A 204 20.66 7.09 4.47
N LEU A 205 19.36 7.40 4.35
CA LEU A 205 18.28 6.44 4.54
C LEU A 205 18.14 5.50 3.33
N CYS A 206 18.47 5.98 2.13
CA CYS A 206 18.56 5.13 0.94
C CYS A 206 19.66 4.07 1.10
N LEU A 207 20.82 4.44 1.66
CA LEU A 207 21.89 3.49 1.94
C LEU A 207 21.44 2.44 2.96
N LEU A 208 20.77 2.87 4.03
CA LEU A 208 20.26 1.96 5.06
C LEU A 208 19.21 1.00 4.48
N ALA A 209 18.27 1.50 3.64
CA ALA A 209 17.29 0.68 2.95
C ALA A 209 17.96 -0.36 2.05
N TYR A 210 18.94 0.06 1.25
CA TYR A 210 19.70 -0.79 0.35
C TYR A 210 20.39 -1.95 1.08
N GLU A 211 21.13 -1.67 2.14
CA GLU A 211 21.83 -2.70 2.91
C GLU A 211 20.87 -3.67 3.62
N GLN A 212 19.81 -3.15 4.24
CA GLN A 212 18.80 -4.02 4.86
C GLN A 212 18.05 -4.89 3.84
N MET A 213 17.74 -4.35 2.67
CA MET A 213 17.10 -5.13 1.61
C MET A 213 18.00 -6.26 1.11
N LYS A 214 19.29 -6.00 0.90
CA LYS A 214 20.26 -7.05 0.53
C LYS A 214 20.34 -8.17 1.57
N LEU A 215 20.32 -7.83 2.85
CA LEU A 215 20.32 -8.80 3.94
C LEU A 215 19.01 -9.60 3.96
N HIS A 216 17.89 -8.94 3.85
CA HIS A 216 16.58 -9.59 3.82
C HIS A 216 16.45 -10.57 2.64
N MET A 217 16.90 -10.18 1.46
CA MET A 217 16.89 -11.06 0.26
C MET A 217 17.87 -12.25 0.37
N LYS A 218 18.83 -12.22 1.27
CA LYS A 218 19.69 -13.36 1.64
C LYS A 218 19.09 -14.24 2.74
N GLY A 219 17.82 -14.01 3.13
CA GLY A 219 17.13 -14.74 4.19
C GLY A 219 17.45 -14.28 5.61
N ILE A 220 18.27 -13.24 5.79
CA ILE A 220 18.55 -12.61 7.08
C ILE A 220 17.41 -11.65 7.35
N LYS A 221 16.37 -12.14 8.03
CA LYS A 221 15.21 -11.33 8.40
C LYS A 221 15.48 -10.64 9.73
N ALA A 222 15.28 -9.32 9.77
CA ALA A 222 15.17 -8.65 11.06
C ALA A 222 13.91 -9.19 11.76
N GLU A 223 14.04 -9.65 13.01
CA GLU A 223 12.92 -10.01 13.88
C GLU A 223 12.19 -8.74 14.35
N LEU A 224 11.64 -8.00 13.39
CA LEU A 224 10.74 -6.90 13.68
C LEU A 224 9.35 -7.50 13.81
N GLY A 225 8.82 -7.49 15.02
CA GLY A 225 7.56 -8.09 15.34
C GLY A 225 6.43 -7.59 14.48
N LEU A 226 6.03 -8.40 13.50
CA LEU A 226 4.79 -8.19 12.77
C LEU A 226 3.68 -7.98 13.79
N ARG A 227 3.05 -6.81 13.75
CA ARG A 227 1.93 -6.51 14.63
C ARG A 227 0.72 -7.22 14.08
N GLY A 228 -0.07 -7.82 14.95
CA GLY A 228 -1.28 -8.54 14.62
C GLY A 228 -2.45 -8.10 15.50
N PRO A 229 -3.64 -8.65 15.27
CA PRO A 229 -4.80 -8.36 16.11
C PRO A 229 -4.56 -8.66 17.59
N GLU A 230 -3.77 -9.69 17.88
CA GLU A 230 -3.35 -10.07 19.23
C GLU A 230 -2.49 -9.02 19.93
N ARG A 231 -1.93 -8.05 19.19
CA ARG A 231 -1.14 -6.93 19.71
C ARG A 231 -1.89 -5.59 19.65
N GLY A 232 -3.22 -5.61 19.52
CA GLY A 232 -4.08 -4.44 19.58
C GLY A 232 -4.23 -3.68 18.25
N HIS A 233 -3.97 -4.29 17.09
CA HIS A 233 -4.15 -3.68 15.77
C HIS A 233 -5.24 -4.40 14.96
N TYR A 234 -6.27 -3.71 14.53
CA TYR A 234 -6.64 -2.32 14.77
C TYR A 234 -7.89 -2.29 15.67
N PRO A 235 -7.94 -1.39 16.70
CA PRO A 235 -9.05 -1.36 17.65
C PRO A 235 -10.32 -0.70 17.12
N ASN A 236 -10.24 -0.01 15.98
CA ASN A 236 -11.36 0.65 15.33
C ASN A 236 -11.22 0.52 13.81
N VAL A 237 -12.34 0.38 13.11
CA VAL A 237 -12.40 0.55 11.65
C VAL A 237 -12.25 2.02 11.28
N ILE A 238 -11.80 2.29 10.05
CA ILE A 238 -11.43 3.65 9.62
C ILE A 238 -12.62 4.61 9.68
N TYR A 239 -13.78 4.24 9.15
CA TYR A 239 -14.93 5.16 9.11
C TYR A 239 -15.52 5.46 10.49
N ASN A 240 -15.18 4.71 11.55
CA ASN A 240 -15.54 5.01 12.94
C ASN A 240 -14.53 5.95 13.65
N GLN A 241 -13.46 6.38 12.96
CA GLN A 241 -12.53 7.35 13.50
C GLN A 241 -13.15 8.77 13.47
N PRO A 242 -12.85 9.63 14.46
CA PRO A 242 -13.54 10.93 14.62
C PRO A 242 -13.50 11.83 13.38
N TYR A 243 -12.42 11.82 12.62
CA TYR A 243 -12.31 12.61 11.38
C TYR A 243 -13.31 12.15 10.33
N TYR A 244 -13.40 10.84 10.08
CA TYR A 244 -14.26 10.25 9.06
C TYR A 244 -15.74 10.45 9.41
N VAL A 245 -16.09 10.26 10.70
CA VAL A 245 -17.44 10.54 11.23
C VAL A 245 -17.85 11.99 10.96
N ARG A 246 -16.98 12.97 11.32
CA ARG A 246 -17.26 14.40 11.07
C ARG A 246 -17.38 14.76 9.60
N LYS A 247 -16.77 14.00 8.71
CA LYS A 247 -16.86 14.17 7.24
C LYS A 247 -18.00 13.42 6.60
N GLY A 248 -18.83 12.71 7.38
CA GLY A 248 -19.92 11.89 6.87
C GLY A 248 -19.46 10.71 6.02
N ILE A 249 -18.22 10.26 6.18
CA ILE A 249 -17.69 9.09 5.48
C ILE A 249 -18.13 7.86 6.26
N THR A 250 -18.94 7.02 5.65
CA THR A 250 -19.55 5.84 6.26
C THR A 250 -19.08 4.56 5.58
N GLY A 251 -19.30 3.44 6.23
CA GLY A 251 -19.11 2.09 5.70
C GLY A 251 -20.07 1.14 6.39
N ASP A 252 -20.28 -0.01 5.78
CA ASP A 252 -21.05 -1.12 6.31
C ASP A 252 -20.21 -2.39 6.16
N CYS A 253 -19.38 -2.67 7.18
CA CYS A 253 -18.43 -3.77 7.20
C CYS A 253 -18.49 -4.49 8.55
N PRO A 254 -19.57 -5.27 8.81
CA PRO A 254 -19.84 -5.85 10.11
C PRO A 254 -18.76 -6.81 10.61
N ILE A 255 -18.07 -7.53 9.72
CA ILE A 255 -16.98 -8.43 10.10
C ILE A 255 -15.78 -7.61 10.59
N ALA A 256 -15.40 -6.57 9.87
CA ALA A 256 -14.31 -5.68 10.27
C ALA A 256 -14.62 -5.00 11.62
N GLU A 257 -15.85 -4.56 11.83
CA GLU A 257 -16.29 -3.96 13.09
C GLU A 257 -16.23 -4.95 14.27
N ALA A 258 -16.72 -6.17 14.06
CA ALA A 258 -16.66 -7.22 15.08
C ALA A 258 -15.23 -7.58 15.46
N VAL A 259 -14.34 -7.70 14.47
CA VAL A 259 -12.91 -7.94 14.71
C VAL A 259 -12.28 -6.75 15.45
N ALA A 260 -12.50 -5.53 15.00
CA ALA A 260 -11.97 -4.33 15.65
C ALA A 260 -12.44 -4.19 17.11
N LYS A 261 -13.72 -4.50 17.37
CA LYS A 261 -14.28 -4.55 18.73
C LYS A 261 -13.55 -5.57 19.60
N SER A 262 -13.36 -6.80 19.11
CA SER A 262 -12.67 -7.86 19.85
C SER A 262 -11.21 -7.52 20.14
N VAL A 263 -10.54 -6.83 19.22
CA VAL A 263 -9.18 -6.30 19.41
C VAL A 263 -9.15 -5.24 20.52
N ARG A 264 -10.09 -4.30 20.49
CA ARG A 264 -10.20 -3.23 21.52
C ARG A 264 -10.48 -3.79 22.91
N GLU A 265 -11.33 -4.82 23.00
CA GLU A 265 -11.70 -5.48 24.26
C GLU A 265 -10.66 -6.50 24.74
N GLY A 266 -9.61 -6.77 23.96
CA GLY A 266 -8.59 -7.78 24.27
C GLY A 266 -9.12 -9.23 24.20
N THR A 267 -10.26 -9.43 23.56
CA THR A 267 -10.94 -10.74 23.44
C THR A 267 -10.66 -11.45 22.13
N TYR A 268 -9.90 -10.84 21.23
CA TYR A 268 -9.57 -11.45 19.94
C TYR A 268 -8.85 -12.78 20.14
N LYS A 269 -9.48 -13.87 19.69
CA LYS A 269 -8.87 -15.20 19.64
C LYS A 269 -8.57 -15.55 18.18
N LYS A 270 -7.31 -15.81 17.88
CA LYS A 270 -6.92 -16.32 16.57
C LYS A 270 -7.63 -17.65 16.34
N HIS A 271 -8.47 -17.75 15.32
CA HIS A 271 -8.96 -19.05 14.90
C HIS A 271 -7.75 -19.91 14.52
N SER A 272 -7.57 -21.03 15.25
CA SER A 272 -6.46 -21.95 15.07
C SER A 272 -6.63 -22.71 13.75
N SER A 273 -6.29 -22.10 12.63
CA SER A 273 -5.94 -22.85 11.44
C SER A 273 -4.47 -23.26 11.58
N LYS A 274 -4.27 -24.50 12.01
CA LYS A 274 -2.98 -25.18 11.86
C LYS A 274 -2.64 -25.22 10.37
N LYS A 275 -1.87 -24.21 9.91
CA LYS A 275 -0.90 -24.33 8.83
C LYS A 275 -0.17 -23.00 8.79
N ARG A 276 1.02 -22.96 9.38
CA ARG A 276 2.05 -22.01 8.99
C ARG A 276 2.46 -22.39 7.58
N ILE A 277 2.25 -21.49 6.63
CA ILE A 277 2.89 -21.55 5.32
C ILE A 277 4.20 -20.78 5.45
#